data_29fcd84001844678317284e3953c093e
#
_entry.id   29fcd84001844678317284e3953c093e
#
_cell.length_a   1.000
_cell.length_b   1.000
_cell.length_c   1.000
_cell.angle_alpha   90.00
_cell.angle_beta   90.00
_cell.angle_gamma   90.00
#
_symmetry.space_group_name_H-M   'P 1'
#
loop_
_entity.id
_entity.type
_entity.pdbx_description
1 polymer ?
#
loop_
_entity_poly.entity_id
_entity_poly.type
_entity_poly.pdbx_seq_one_letter_code
_entity_poly.pdbx_strand_id
1 'polypeptide(L)'
;MPRTSAQPRRKSPTEKELLDLRKRVGAFVRTRRQQLGLSQGDVIEKLGYVSRNSVSNIETGREGLPAKRIYAWADILEVPRDAFFRFVTGEARRVEMGSRVVESEAARISTGESELLAAYRGLPAKYKKRIREHLQEYAELARSGS
;
A
#
# COMPACT_ATOMS: atom_id res chain seq x y z
N MET A 1 28.75 3.67 -37.45
CA MET A 1 27.74 2.80 -36.87
C MET A 1 27.41 3.32 -35.47
N PRO A 2 26.20 3.79 -35.23
CA PRO A 2 25.83 4.15 -33.84
C PRO A 2 25.84 2.88 -33.01
N ARG A 3 26.76 2.82 -32.09
CA ARG A 3 26.72 1.78 -31.08
C ARG A 3 25.53 2.09 -30.17
N THR A 4 24.51 1.27 -30.26
CA THR A 4 23.53 1.21 -29.21
C THR A 4 24.29 1.02 -27.89
N SER A 5 24.23 2.00 -27.02
CA SER A 5 24.78 1.88 -25.69
C SER A 5 24.11 0.64 -25.06
N ALA A 6 24.87 -0.45 -25.00
CA ALA A 6 24.43 -1.61 -24.27
C ALA A 6 24.20 -1.17 -22.83
N GLN A 7 22.94 -1.09 -22.42
CA GLN A 7 22.64 -0.93 -21.00
C GLN A 7 23.40 -2.02 -20.26
N PRO A 8 24.12 -1.68 -19.18
CA PRO A 8 24.81 -2.71 -18.42
C PRO A 8 23.78 -3.77 -18.04
N ARG A 9 24.01 -5.00 -18.50
CA ARG A 9 23.17 -6.13 -18.10
C ARG A 9 23.15 -6.15 -16.59
N ARG A 10 21.97 -5.93 -16.00
CA ARG A 10 21.80 -6.05 -14.56
C ARG A 10 22.26 -7.46 -14.19
N LYS A 11 23.29 -7.54 -13.37
CA LYS A 11 23.75 -8.83 -12.85
C LYS A 11 22.56 -9.49 -12.17
N SER A 12 22.38 -10.78 -12.43
CA SER A 12 21.38 -11.56 -11.73
C SER A 12 21.59 -11.40 -10.22
N PRO A 13 20.52 -11.20 -9.45
CA PRO A 13 20.65 -11.02 -8.01
C PRO A 13 21.27 -12.26 -7.37
N THR A 14 22.11 -12.05 -6.39
CA THR A 14 22.72 -13.12 -5.60
C THR A 14 21.65 -13.80 -4.73
N GLU A 15 21.93 -15.02 -4.26
CA GLU A 15 21.04 -15.72 -3.31
C GLU A 15 20.76 -14.89 -2.04
N LYS A 16 21.78 -14.19 -1.55
CA LYS A 16 21.64 -13.33 -0.39
C LYS A 16 20.70 -12.16 -0.67
N GLU A 17 20.84 -11.53 -1.82
CA GLU A 17 19.96 -10.42 -2.23
C GLU A 17 18.51 -10.88 -2.40
N LEU A 18 18.29 -12.07 -2.95
CA LEU A 18 16.96 -12.67 -3.08
C LEU A 18 16.37 -13.00 -1.72
N LEU A 19 17.15 -13.54 -0.80
CA LEU A 19 16.71 -13.84 0.56
C LEU A 19 16.34 -12.56 1.33
N ASP A 20 17.18 -11.54 1.24
CA ASP A 20 16.94 -10.25 1.88
C ASP A 20 15.66 -9.59 1.31
N LEU A 21 15.45 -9.70 0.00
CA LEU A 21 14.23 -9.22 -0.65
C LEU A 21 12.99 -9.96 -0.14
N ARG A 22 13.03 -11.30 -0.08
CA ARG A 22 11.93 -12.12 0.43
C ARG A 22 11.57 -11.78 1.88
N LYS A 23 12.58 -11.59 2.72
CA LYS A 23 12.38 -11.18 4.12
C LYS A 23 11.73 -9.80 4.23
N ARG A 24 12.17 -8.86 3.40
CA ARG A 24 11.63 -7.51 3.37
C ARG A 24 10.17 -7.51 2.91
N VAL A 25 9.88 -8.23 1.84
CA VAL A 25 8.51 -8.40 1.33
C VAL A 25 7.62 -9.09 2.37
N GLY A 26 8.11 -10.17 2.96
CA GLY A 26 7.37 -10.91 3.98
C GLY A 26 7.06 -10.07 5.22
N ALA A 27 8.02 -9.30 5.70
CA ALA A 27 7.82 -8.39 6.83
C ALA A 27 6.78 -7.32 6.53
N PHE A 28 6.80 -6.75 5.33
CA PHE A 28 5.81 -5.78 4.88
C PHE A 28 4.40 -6.40 4.82
N VAL A 29 4.28 -7.56 4.21
CA VAL A 29 3.01 -8.29 4.10
C VAL A 29 2.40 -8.54 5.48
N ARG A 30 3.21 -9.05 6.41
CA ARG A 30 2.77 -9.31 7.78
C ARG A 30 2.31 -8.04 8.49
N THR A 31 3.12 -6.99 8.45
CA THR A 31 2.81 -5.72 9.11
C THR A 31 1.53 -5.12 8.54
N ARG A 32 1.41 -5.08 7.23
CA ARG A 32 0.23 -4.51 6.57
C ARG A 32 -1.02 -5.33 6.85
N ARG A 33 -0.92 -6.66 6.83
CA ARG A 33 -2.00 -7.55 7.20
C ARG A 33 -2.52 -7.26 8.61
N GLN A 34 -1.59 -7.13 9.55
CA GLN A 34 -1.92 -6.82 10.95
C GLN A 34 -2.56 -5.42 11.10
N GLN A 35 -2.06 -4.43 10.37
CA GLN A 35 -2.66 -3.08 10.34
C GLN A 35 -4.11 -3.10 9.87
N LEU A 36 -4.43 -3.98 8.93
CA LEU A 36 -5.79 -4.15 8.39
C LEU A 36 -6.67 -5.06 9.26
N GLY A 37 -6.13 -5.61 10.35
CA GLY A 37 -6.87 -6.52 11.22
C GLY A 37 -7.16 -7.89 10.60
N LEU A 38 -6.40 -8.28 9.55
CA LEU A 38 -6.59 -9.56 8.89
C LEU A 38 -5.74 -10.65 9.55
N SER A 39 -6.34 -11.82 9.77
CA SER A 39 -5.61 -13.03 10.14
C SER A 39 -4.98 -13.69 8.91
N GLN A 40 -4.03 -14.59 9.11
CA GLN A 40 -3.52 -15.43 8.02
C GLN A 40 -4.64 -16.23 7.36
N GLY A 41 -5.60 -16.72 8.16
CA GLY A 41 -6.79 -17.41 7.66
C GLY A 41 -7.64 -16.56 6.74
N ASP A 42 -7.85 -15.28 7.09
CA ASP A 42 -8.60 -14.33 6.25
C ASP A 42 -7.93 -14.15 4.88
N VAL A 43 -6.61 -14.04 4.85
CA VAL A 43 -5.84 -13.91 3.62
C VAL A 43 -5.94 -15.17 2.76
N ILE A 44 -5.86 -16.35 3.38
CA ILE A 44 -6.00 -17.64 2.70
C ILE A 44 -7.37 -17.73 2.02
N GLU A 45 -8.42 -17.38 2.73
CA GLU A 45 -9.79 -17.39 2.21
C GLU A 45 -9.94 -16.47 1.01
N LYS A 46 -9.43 -15.24 1.11
CA LYS A 46 -9.52 -14.23 0.04
C LYS A 46 -8.68 -14.58 -1.18
N LEU A 47 -7.51 -15.19 -0.99
CA LEU A 47 -6.61 -15.55 -2.07
C LEU A 47 -6.88 -16.93 -2.65
N GLY A 48 -7.63 -17.78 -1.94
CA GLY A 48 -7.84 -19.16 -2.34
C GLY A 48 -6.61 -20.05 -2.18
N TYR A 49 -5.68 -19.72 -1.29
CA TYR A 49 -4.58 -20.63 -0.92
C TYR A 49 -5.11 -21.82 -0.12
N VAL A 50 -4.56 -22.98 -0.42
CA VAL A 50 -5.00 -24.24 0.22
C VAL A 50 -4.40 -24.41 1.62
N SER A 51 -3.31 -23.74 1.95
CA SER A 51 -2.53 -23.99 3.15
C SER A 51 -2.08 -22.70 3.86
N ARG A 52 -2.21 -22.69 5.19
CA ARG A 52 -1.67 -21.63 6.04
C ARG A 52 -0.14 -21.51 5.93
N ASN A 53 0.53 -22.62 5.64
CA ASN A 53 1.97 -22.64 5.49
C ASN A 53 2.44 -21.74 4.34
N SER A 54 1.68 -21.64 3.26
CA SER A 54 2.02 -20.76 2.13
C SER A 54 2.10 -19.29 2.55
N VAL A 55 1.13 -18.79 3.31
CA VAL A 55 1.13 -17.41 3.80
C VAL A 55 2.24 -17.20 4.82
N SER A 56 2.39 -18.13 5.77
CA SER A 56 3.45 -18.08 6.79
C SER A 56 4.84 -18.10 6.15
N ASN A 57 5.07 -18.91 5.14
CA ASN A 57 6.36 -18.98 4.45
C ASN A 57 6.68 -17.68 3.71
N ILE A 58 5.69 -17.02 3.13
CA ILE A 58 5.87 -15.71 2.49
C ILE A 58 6.21 -14.65 3.54
N GLU A 59 5.49 -14.62 4.64
CA GLU A 59 5.71 -13.65 5.72
C GLU A 59 7.08 -13.80 6.40
N THR A 60 7.58 -15.02 6.49
CA THR A 60 8.92 -15.30 7.08
C THR A 60 10.06 -15.21 6.08
N GLY A 61 9.78 -15.03 4.81
CA GLY A 61 10.78 -14.97 3.75
C GLY A 61 11.32 -16.32 3.28
N ARG A 62 10.71 -17.42 3.71
CA ARG A 62 11.07 -18.78 3.25
C ARG A 62 10.68 -19.01 1.80
N GLU A 63 9.58 -18.44 1.39
CA GLU A 63 9.10 -18.47 0.01
C GLU A 63 8.95 -17.05 -0.53
N GLY A 64 9.18 -16.89 -1.83
CA GLY A 64 8.87 -15.65 -2.54
C GLY A 64 7.39 -15.57 -2.87
N LEU A 65 6.90 -14.36 -3.03
CA LEU A 65 5.53 -14.12 -3.46
C LEU A 65 5.41 -14.46 -4.95
N PRO A 66 4.51 -15.38 -5.36
CA PRO A 66 4.38 -15.75 -6.77
C PRO A 66 3.99 -14.56 -7.65
N ALA A 67 4.67 -14.40 -8.78
CA ALA A 67 4.42 -13.30 -9.71
C ALA A 67 2.95 -13.19 -10.14
N LYS A 68 2.30 -14.32 -10.36
CA LYS A 68 0.88 -14.36 -10.77
C LYS A 68 -0.08 -13.85 -9.72
N ARG A 69 0.33 -13.77 -8.46
CA ARG A 69 -0.52 -13.40 -7.33
C ARG A 69 -0.20 -12.03 -6.75
N ILE A 70 0.78 -11.31 -7.30
CA ILE A 70 1.20 -10.00 -6.78
C ILE A 70 0.02 -9.01 -6.73
N TYR A 71 -0.77 -8.92 -7.79
CA TYR A 71 -1.90 -8.00 -7.82
C TYR A 71 -3.03 -8.40 -6.86
N ALA A 72 -3.29 -9.70 -6.72
CA ALA A 72 -4.27 -10.18 -5.75
C ALA A 72 -3.85 -9.85 -4.32
N TRP A 73 -2.57 -10.02 -4.00
CA TRP A 73 -2.01 -9.60 -2.71
C TRP A 73 -2.11 -8.09 -2.50
N ALA A 74 -1.78 -7.31 -3.53
CA ALA A 74 -1.89 -5.84 -3.45
C ALA A 74 -3.31 -5.41 -3.12
N ASP A 75 -4.32 -6.02 -3.74
CA ASP A 75 -5.72 -5.71 -3.50
C ASP A 75 -6.15 -6.04 -2.07
N ILE A 76 -5.72 -7.18 -1.55
CA ILE A 76 -6.03 -7.60 -0.17
C ILE A 76 -5.36 -6.69 0.85
N LEU A 77 -4.12 -6.31 0.59
CA LEU A 77 -3.36 -5.41 1.46
C LEU A 77 -3.73 -3.94 1.28
N GLU A 78 -4.63 -3.63 0.36
CA GLU A 78 -5.08 -2.27 0.05
C GLU A 78 -3.89 -1.34 -0.28
N VAL A 79 -3.00 -1.83 -1.13
CA VAL A 79 -1.84 -1.08 -1.63
C VAL A 79 -1.92 -0.94 -3.14
N PRO A 80 -1.34 0.12 -3.72
CA PRO A 80 -1.31 0.27 -5.17
C PRO A 80 -0.60 -0.90 -5.84
N ARG A 81 -1.20 -1.49 -6.87
CA ARG A 81 -0.67 -2.66 -7.57
C ARG A 81 0.72 -2.42 -8.14
N ASP A 82 0.94 -1.30 -8.81
CA ASP A 82 2.22 -0.95 -9.41
C ASP A 82 3.32 -0.76 -8.36
N ALA A 83 3.00 -0.06 -7.27
CA ALA A 83 3.94 0.17 -6.19
C ALA A 83 4.32 -1.14 -5.50
N PHE A 84 3.35 -2.01 -5.27
CA PHE A 84 3.59 -3.32 -4.68
C PHE A 84 4.41 -4.24 -5.60
N PHE A 85 4.10 -4.23 -6.90
CA PHE A 85 4.86 -4.99 -7.90
C PHE A 85 6.34 -4.58 -7.92
N ARG A 86 6.64 -3.29 -7.94
CA ARG A 86 8.02 -2.78 -7.91
C ARG A 86 8.74 -3.17 -6.63
N PHE A 87 8.03 -3.17 -5.52
CA PHE A 87 8.58 -3.59 -4.22
C PHE A 87 8.90 -5.09 -4.20
N VAL A 88 7.98 -5.92 -4.65
CA VAL A 88 8.16 -7.40 -4.68
C VAL A 88 9.26 -7.81 -5.64
N THR A 89 9.43 -7.11 -6.77
CA THR A 89 10.47 -7.40 -7.76
C THR A 89 11.84 -6.83 -7.40
N GLY A 90 11.92 -6.02 -6.36
CA GLY A 90 13.17 -5.39 -5.91
C GLY A 90 13.50 -4.07 -6.61
N GLU A 91 12.65 -3.58 -7.50
CA GLU A 91 12.84 -2.26 -8.13
C GLU A 91 12.71 -1.11 -7.13
N ALA A 92 11.83 -1.25 -6.16
CA ALA A 92 11.62 -0.28 -5.09
C ALA A 92 11.90 -0.91 -3.73
N ARG A 93 12.50 -0.14 -2.83
CA ARG A 93 12.78 -0.60 -1.46
C ARG A 93 11.59 -0.46 -0.52
N ARG A 94 10.61 0.35 -0.91
CA ARG A 94 9.41 0.65 -0.11
C ARG A 94 8.19 0.61 -1.02
N VAL A 95 7.05 0.31 -0.42
CA VAL A 95 5.76 0.48 -1.10
C VAL A 95 5.32 1.92 -0.90
N GLU A 96 5.19 2.65 -2.00
CA GLU A 96 4.61 3.99 -1.97
C GLU A 96 3.10 3.87 -1.76
N MET A 97 2.71 4.10 -0.51
CA MET A 97 1.32 4.01 -0.08
C MET A 97 0.57 5.28 -0.48
N GLY A 98 -0.15 5.19 -1.59
CA GLY A 98 -1.15 6.18 -1.90
C GLY A 98 -0.66 7.55 -2.37
N SER A 99 0.61 7.69 -2.78
CA SER A 99 1.09 8.95 -3.36
C SER A 99 0.29 9.33 -4.61
N ARG A 100 -0.10 8.38 -5.44
CA ARG A 100 -0.97 8.61 -6.60
C ARG A 100 -2.40 8.99 -6.21
N VAL A 101 -2.95 8.36 -5.18
CA VAL A 101 -4.29 8.69 -4.68
C VAL A 101 -4.27 10.06 -4.01
N VAL A 102 -3.24 10.35 -3.21
CA VAL A 102 -3.03 11.67 -2.59
C VAL A 102 -2.79 12.74 -3.65
N GLU A 103 -1.98 12.47 -4.67
CA GLU A 103 -1.76 13.40 -5.78
C GLU A 103 -3.04 13.65 -6.60
N SER A 104 -3.82 12.62 -6.89
CA SER A 104 -5.09 12.79 -7.61
C SER A 104 -6.13 13.51 -6.79
N GLU A 105 -6.19 13.29 -5.48
CA GLU A 105 -7.03 14.05 -4.55
C GLU A 105 -6.50 15.46 -4.34
N ALA A 106 -5.18 15.64 -4.19
CA ALA A 106 -4.55 16.94 -4.08
C ALA A 106 -4.76 17.79 -5.34
N ALA A 107 -4.75 17.18 -6.52
CA ALA A 107 -5.07 17.87 -7.78
C ALA A 107 -6.54 18.35 -7.85
N ARG A 108 -7.43 17.72 -7.08
CA ARG A 108 -8.86 18.10 -6.99
C ARG A 108 -9.16 19.08 -5.85
N ILE A 109 -8.27 19.13 -4.87
CA ILE A 109 -8.43 19.99 -3.70
C ILE A 109 -7.90 21.38 -4.03
N SER A 110 -8.74 22.41 -3.86
CA SER A 110 -8.33 23.80 -4.04
C SER A 110 -7.31 24.22 -2.98
N THR A 111 -6.57 25.31 -3.24
CA THR A 111 -5.60 25.87 -2.30
C THR A 111 -6.23 26.16 -0.93
N GLY A 112 -7.46 26.68 -0.91
CA GLY A 112 -8.20 26.94 0.33
C GLY A 112 -8.52 25.69 1.12
N GLU A 113 -8.87 24.61 0.45
CA GLU A 113 -9.13 23.31 1.06
C GLU A 113 -7.84 22.70 1.63
N SER A 114 -6.71 22.85 0.93
CA SER A 114 -5.41 22.40 1.42
C SER A 114 -4.99 23.15 2.70
N GLU A 115 -5.21 24.45 2.77
CA GLU A 115 -4.97 25.25 3.97
C GLU A 115 -5.87 24.83 5.13
N LEU A 116 -7.14 24.55 4.85
CA LEU A 116 -8.10 24.05 5.83
C LEU A 116 -7.68 22.72 6.42
N LEU A 117 -7.24 21.79 5.57
CA LEU A 117 -6.73 20.47 6.00
C LEU A 117 -5.48 20.58 6.85
N ALA A 118 -4.56 21.48 6.49
CA ALA A 118 -3.35 21.73 7.27
C ALA A 118 -3.68 22.31 8.65
N ALA A 119 -4.59 23.27 8.71
CA ALA A 119 -5.08 23.84 9.96
C ALA A 119 -5.79 22.79 10.83
N TYR A 120 -6.64 21.95 10.22
CA TYR A 120 -7.32 20.84 10.90
C TYR A 120 -6.34 19.84 11.53
N ARG A 121 -5.30 19.44 10.79
CA ARG A 121 -4.28 18.50 11.29
C ARG A 121 -3.50 19.03 12.49
N GLY A 122 -3.32 20.34 12.58
CA GLY A 122 -2.63 20.98 13.70
C GLY A 122 -3.49 21.13 14.97
N LEU A 123 -4.79 20.81 14.91
CA LEU A 123 -5.69 21.00 16.04
C LEU A 123 -5.61 19.84 17.07
N PRO A 124 -5.83 20.13 18.38
CA PRO A 124 -6.04 19.08 19.37
C PRO A 124 -7.23 18.19 19.04
N ALA A 125 -7.19 16.93 19.51
CA ALA A 125 -8.19 15.91 19.20
C ALA A 125 -9.64 16.34 19.55
N LYS A 126 -9.84 17.06 20.64
CA LYS A 126 -11.16 17.56 21.06
C LYS A 126 -11.80 18.51 20.03
N TYR A 127 -10.99 19.35 19.41
CA TYR A 127 -11.46 20.26 18.35
C TYR A 127 -11.69 19.56 17.03
N LYS A 128 -10.87 18.56 16.70
CA LYS A 128 -11.07 17.72 15.51
C LYS A 128 -12.40 17.00 15.56
N LYS A 129 -12.75 16.44 16.71
CA LYS A 129 -14.03 15.76 16.92
C LYS A 129 -15.20 16.72 16.69
N ARG A 130 -15.14 17.92 17.26
CA ARG A 130 -16.18 18.94 17.15
C ARG A 130 -16.38 19.41 15.70
N ILE A 131 -15.30 19.60 14.97
CA ILE A 131 -15.36 19.97 13.55
C ILE A 131 -15.99 18.87 12.72
N ARG A 132 -15.63 17.59 12.96
CA ARG A 132 -16.23 16.45 12.26
C ARG A 132 -17.73 16.35 12.50
N GLU A 133 -18.19 16.58 13.71
CA GLU A 133 -19.62 16.59 14.07
C GLU A 133 -20.37 17.70 13.31
N HIS A 134 -19.84 18.90 13.28
CA HIS A 134 -20.41 20.02 12.52
C HIS A 134 -20.44 19.75 11.01
N LEU A 135 -19.37 19.23 10.45
CA LEU A 135 -19.30 18.87 9.04
C LEU A 135 -20.34 17.81 8.66
N GLN A 136 -20.57 16.86 9.54
CA GLN A 136 -21.59 15.82 9.35
C GLN A 136 -22.99 16.42 9.35
N GLU A 137 -23.30 17.32 10.27
CA GLU A 137 -24.57 18.08 10.32
C GLU A 137 -24.80 18.87 9.05
N TYR A 138 -23.81 19.59 8.57
CA TYR A 138 -23.89 20.36 7.32
C TYR A 138 -24.08 19.46 6.10
N ALA A 139 -23.40 18.31 6.07
CA ALA A 139 -23.57 17.35 4.98
C ALA A 139 -25.00 16.75 4.93
N GLU A 140 -25.59 16.49 6.10
CA GLU A 140 -26.97 16.02 6.21
C GLU A 140 -27.96 17.10 5.77
N LEU A 141 -27.76 18.36 6.19
CA LEU A 141 -28.58 19.47 5.74
C LEU A 141 -28.50 19.69 4.23
N ALA A 142 -27.33 19.57 3.63
CA ALA A 142 -27.13 19.70 2.20
C ALA A 142 -27.86 18.59 1.43
N ARG A 143 -27.91 17.37 1.98
CA ARG A 143 -28.66 16.23 1.36
C ARG A 143 -30.16 16.41 1.48
N SER A 144 -30.65 16.95 2.60
CA SER A 144 -32.08 17.16 2.82
C SER A 144 -32.65 18.38 2.11
N GLY A 145 -31.79 19.30 1.66
CA GLY A 145 -32.17 20.51 0.96
C GLY A 145 -32.25 20.40 -0.57
N SER A 146 -32.00 19.22 -1.13
CA SER A 146 -32.08 18.99 -2.59
C SER A 146 -33.40 18.38 -3.01
#